data_29cf958c95e4b1ec5c870b8b74c91e1a
#
_entry.id   29cf958c95e4b1ec5c870b8b74c91e1a
#
_cell.length_a   1.000
_cell.length_b   1.000
_cell.length_c   1.000
_cell.angle_alpha   90.00
_cell.angle_beta   90.00
_cell.angle_gamma   90.00
#
_symmetry.space_group_name_H-M   'P 1'
#
loop_
_entity.id
_entity.type
_entity.pdbx_description
1 polymer ?
#
loop_
_entity_poly.entity_id
_entity_poly.type
_entity_poly.pdbx_seq_one_letter_code
_entity_poly.pdbx_strand_id
1 'polypeptide(L)'
;MDKIVEINQVTKIYGKSNEKQTQALNGISFSVEKGEFIGIMGASGSGKSTLLNILSTLDKPTSGTIQINQEDVTKLKGNQLADFRAKEIGFIFQDFNLLENLTAQENIAVPLSLQGVKPKIIKQKVHQIAERLSITHILDSYPAKISGGQKQRVAAARALVTQPTILLGDEPTGALDSKSAKDLLDTMEELNTKDHVSILLVTHDAFSASYCQRILFIKDGVIHQEVKRNGQSREAFYREILTILGNLEQ
;
A
#
# COMPACT_ATOMS: atom_id res chain seq x y z
N MET A 1 4.40 18.97 -10.11
CA MET A 1 3.47 18.26 -9.20
C MET A 1 4.19 17.99 -7.90
N ASP A 2 3.45 17.99 -6.78
CA ASP A 2 4.08 17.84 -5.45
C ASP A 2 4.44 16.37 -5.22
N LYS A 3 5.72 16.09 -5.05
CA LYS A 3 6.19 14.76 -4.69
C LYS A 3 5.90 14.51 -3.21
N ILE A 4 5.20 13.43 -2.91
CA ILE A 4 4.88 13.02 -1.54
C ILE A 4 5.81 11.92 -1.04
N VAL A 5 6.42 11.14 -1.93
CA VAL A 5 7.47 10.17 -1.62
C VAL A 5 8.63 10.39 -2.57
N GLU A 6 9.84 10.44 -2.02
CA GLU A 6 11.08 10.44 -2.79
C GLU A 6 12.03 9.38 -2.25
N ILE A 7 12.49 8.50 -3.13
CA ILE A 7 13.39 7.39 -2.82
C ILE A 7 14.64 7.60 -3.63
N ASN A 8 15.79 7.68 -2.97
CA ASN A 8 17.07 7.96 -3.61
C ASN A 8 18.11 6.90 -3.25
N GLN A 9 18.55 6.13 -4.25
CA GLN A 9 19.63 5.15 -4.18
C GLN A 9 19.49 4.18 -2.99
N VAL A 10 18.26 3.72 -2.74
CA VAL A 10 17.97 2.81 -1.61
C VAL A 10 18.53 1.44 -1.90
N THR A 11 19.36 0.94 -0.98
CA THR A 11 19.84 -0.44 -0.96
C THR A 11 19.37 -1.18 0.27
N LYS A 12 19.24 -2.50 0.15
CA LYS A 12 18.97 -3.37 1.30
C LYS A 12 19.75 -4.66 1.18
N ILE A 13 20.57 -4.94 2.19
CA ILE A 13 21.35 -6.16 2.33
C ILE A 13 20.94 -6.83 3.64
N TYR A 14 20.54 -8.09 3.56
CA TYR A 14 20.28 -8.95 4.71
C TYR A 14 21.49 -9.87 4.99
N GLY A 15 21.69 -10.24 6.23
CA GLY A 15 22.82 -11.03 6.70
C GLY A 15 23.93 -10.18 7.30
N LYS A 16 24.75 -10.80 8.20
CA LYS A 16 25.90 -10.15 8.82
C LYS A 16 27.13 -10.22 7.92
N SER A 17 28.11 -9.34 8.12
CA SER A 17 29.35 -9.29 7.31
C SER A 17 30.10 -10.61 7.21
N ASN A 18 29.93 -11.52 8.19
CA ASN A 18 30.61 -12.83 8.25
C ASN A 18 29.71 -14.00 7.78
N GLU A 19 28.51 -13.72 7.26
CA GLU A 19 27.53 -14.70 6.79
C GLU A 19 27.22 -14.48 5.30
N LYS A 20 26.51 -15.43 4.66
CA LYS A 20 26.01 -15.24 3.30
C LYS A 20 25.06 -14.04 3.27
N GLN A 21 25.47 -12.98 2.63
CA GLN A 21 24.63 -11.79 2.44
C GLN A 21 23.72 -11.94 1.24
N THR A 22 22.51 -11.41 1.35
CA THR A 22 21.55 -11.31 0.25
C THR A 22 21.19 -9.84 0.01
N GLN A 23 21.54 -9.34 -1.17
CA GLN A 23 21.16 -7.99 -1.58
C GLN A 23 19.73 -8.02 -2.15
N ALA A 24 18.79 -7.51 -1.39
CA ALA A 24 17.38 -7.50 -1.77
C ALA A 24 17.00 -6.26 -2.60
N LEU A 25 17.66 -5.11 -2.35
CA LEU A 25 17.51 -3.89 -3.14
C LEU A 25 18.88 -3.33 -3.50
N ASN A 26 19.01 -2.83 -4.74
CA ASN A 26 20.27 -2.37 -5.30
C ASN A 26 20.13 -1.00 -5.98
N GLY A 27 20.08 0.07 -5.18
CA GLY A 27 20.05 1.45 -5.68
C GLY A 27 18.70 1.89 -6.27
N ILE A 28 17.59 1.46 -5.68
CA ILE A 28 16.24 1.86 -6.08
C ILE A 28 16.07 3.38 -5.93
N SER A 29 15.60 4.03 -7.01
CA SER A 29 15.28 5.47 -7.04
C SER A 29 14.02 5.73 -7.82
N PHE A 30 13.01 6.35 -7.20
CA PHE A 30 11.80 6.85 -7.84
C PHE A 30 11.09 7.84 -6.92
N SER A 31 10.06 8.49 -7.43
CA SER A 31 9.20 9.36 -6.63
C SER A 31 7.73 9.04 -6.86
N VAL A 32 6.86 9.38 -5.91
CA VAL A 32 5.41 9.29 -6.04
C VAL A 32 4.83 10.70 -5.92
N GLU A 33 3.97 11.07 -6.84
CA GLU A 33 3.28 12.36 -6.84
C GLU A 33 2.01 12.30 -6.00
N LYS A 34 1.57 13.45 -5.50
CA LYS A 34 0.30 13.55 -4.76
C LYS A 34 -0.87 13.13 -5.63
N GLY A 35 -1.68 12.20 -5.14
CA GLY A 35 -2.82 11.65 -5.86
C GLY A 35 -2.43 10.65 -6.96
N GLU A 36 -1.18 10.17 -7.01
CA GLU A 36 -0.78 9.13 -7.95
C GLU A 36 -1.19 7.74 -7.46
N PHE A 37 -1.66 6.90 -8.39
CA PHE A 37 -1.85 5.46 -8.18
C PHE A 37 -0.75 4.71 -8.93
N ILE A 38 0.29 4.28 -8.21
CA ILE A 38 1.46 3.59 -8.75
C ILE A 38 1.44 2.11 -8.38
N GLY A 39 1.82 1.24 -9.33
CA GLY A 39 2.02 -0.19 -9.13
C GLY A 39 3.49 -0.57 -9.07
N ILE A 40 3.82 -1.55 -8.25
CA ILE A 40 5.13 -2.21 -8.22
C ILE A 40 4.92 -3.68 -8.55
N MET A 41 5.53 -4.14 -9.64
CA MET A 41 5.43 -5.50 -10.13
C MET A 41 6.82 -6.16 -10.24
N GLY A 42 6.82 -7.49 -10.32
CA GLY A 42 8.04 -8.29 -10.53
C GLY A 42 7.87 -9.71 -10.02
N ALA A 43 8.79 -10.59 -10.35
CA ALA A 43 8.80 -11.98 -9.92
C ALA A 43 8.92 -12.14 -8.40
N SER A 44 8.61 -13.32 -7.87
CA SER A 44 8.90 -13.64 -6.46
C SER A 44 10.38 -13.45 -6.16
N GLY A 45 10.70 -12.86 -5.01
CA GLY A 45 12.10 -12.59 -4.63
C GLY A 45 12.74 -11.35 -5.29
N SER A 46 12.05 -10.61 -6.16
CA SER A 46 12.64 -9.44 -6.84
C SER A 46 12.89 -8.23 -5.93
N GLY A 47 12.42 -8.25 -4.68
CA GLY A 47 12.63 -7.16 -3.70
C GLY A 47 11.38 -6.31 -3.39
N LYS A 48 10.19 -6.61 -3.97
CA LYS A 48 8.95 -5.83 -3.78
C LYS A 48 8.54 -5.69 -2.32
N SER A 49 8.41 -6.81 -1.60
CA SER A 49 8.02 -6.80 -0.18
C SER A 49 9.08 -6.13 0.69
N THR A 50 10.37 -6.26 0.34
CA THR A 50 11.46 -5.54 1.01
C THR A 50 11.29 -4.03 0.83
N LEU A 51 11.02 -3.56 -0.40
CA LEU A 51 10.79 -2.15 -0.68
C LEU A 51 9.56 -1.64 0.07
N LEU A 52 8.47 -2.41 0.07
CA LEU A 52 7.25 -2.04 0.78
C LEU A 52 7.45 -1.96 2.30
N ASN A 53 8.20 -2.91 2.89
CA ASN A 53 8.54 -2.89 4.32
C ASN A 53 9.38 -1.67 4.68
N ILE A 54 10.28 -1.25 3.81
CA ILE A 54 11.09 -0.04 4.03
C ILE A 54 10.21 1.22 3.89
N LEU A 55 9.35 1.29 2.88
CA LEU A 55 8.41 2.42 2.71
C LEU A 55 7.42 2.53 3.86
N SER A 56 6.95 1.40 4.37
CA SER A 56 6.06 1.37 5.55
C SER A 56 6.80 1.60 6.86
N THR A 57 8.12 1.83 6.83
CA THR A 57 8.97 2.04 8.00
C THR A 57 9.02 0.84 8.97
N LEU A 58 8.64 -0.34 8.50
CA LEU A 58 8.75 -1.61 9.25
C LEU A 58 10.18 -2.16 9.20
N ASP A 59 10.94 -1.82 8.15
CA ASP A 59 12.35 -2.14 8.02
C ASP A 59 13.15 -0.87 7.63
N LYS A 60 14.47 -0.92 7.74
CA LYS A 60 15.36 0.19 7.40
C LYS A 60 16.20 -0.14 6.18
N PRO A 61 16.46 0.81 5.29
CA PRO A 61 17.43 0.62 4.22
C PRO A 61 18.84 0.43 4.80
N THR A 62 19.70 -0.27 4.07
CA THR A 62 21.13 -0.35 4.39
C THR A 62 21.83 0.96 4.00
N SER A 63 21.44 1.57 2.89
CA SER A 63 21.89 2.89 2.45
C SER A 63 20.81 3.57 1.59
N GLY A 64 21.05 4.83 1.24
CA GLY A 64 20.10 5.68 0.51
C GLY A 64 19.18 6.46 1.46
N THR A 65 18.28 7.25 0.90
CA THR A 65 17.34 8.11 1.65
C THR A 65 15.92 7.92 1.17
N ILE A 66 14.97 8.10 2.08
CA ILE A 66 13.53 8.07 1.80
C ILE A 66 12.90 9.27 2.47
N GLN A 67 12.23 10.09 1.68
CA GLN A 67 11.41 11.18 2.17
C GLN A 67 9.95 10.89 1.91
N ILE A 68 9.11 11.07 2.92
CA ILE A 68 7.65 10.99 2.83
C ILE A 68 7.10 12.29 3.42
N ASN A 69 6.26 12.99 2.66
CA ASN A 69 5.73 14.30 3.06
C ASN A 69 6.83 15.27 3.53
N GLN A 70 7.94 15.32 2.76
CA GLN A 70 9.14 16.15 3.01
C GLN A 70 9.94 15.76 4.28
N GLU A 71 9.57 14.70 5.00
CA GLU A 71 10.30 14.22 6.18
C GLU A 71 11.18 13.01 5.82
N ASP A 72 12.47 13.06 6.18
CA ASP A 72 13.42 11.97 5.94
C ASP A 72 13.23 10.86 6.99
N VAL A 73 12.48 9.83 6.61
CA VAL A 73 12.13 8.71 7.49
C VAL A 73 13.33 7.85 7.89
N THR A 74 14.45 7.93 7.16
CA THR A 74 15.67 7.18 7.47
C THR A 74 16.36 7.68 8.75
N LYS A 75 16.10 8.94 9.13
CA LYS A 75 16.63 9.58 10.32
C LYS A 75 15.78 9.37 11.58
N LEU A 76 14.51 9.00 11.41
CA LEU A 76 13.59 8.80 12.53
C LEU A 76 13.93 7.54 13.33
N LYS A 77 13.71 7.57 14.66
CA LYS A 77 13.99 6.46 15.57
C LYS A 77 12.90 6.31 16.63
N GLY A 78 12.72 5.08 17.09
CA GLY A 78 11.84 4.78 18.23
C GLY A 78 10.42 5.33 18.04
N ASN A 79 9.95 6.10 19.01
CA ASN A 79 8.58 6.65 19.00
C ASN A 79 8.31 7.58 17.82
N GLN A 80 9.29 8.38 17.40
CA GLN A 80 9.13 9.27 16.24
C GLN A 80 8.73 8.48 14.97
N LEU A 81 9.36 7.31 14.76
CA LEU A 81 9.06 6.45 13.61
C LEU A 81 7.66 5.82 13.72
N ALA A 82 7.25 5.43 14.95
CA ALA A 82 5.92 4.88 15.20
C ALA A 82 4.83 5.94 15.00
N ASP A 83 5.04 7.14 15.51
CA ASP A 83 4.10 8.28 15.36
C ASP A 83 3.98 8.70 13.89
N PHE A 84 5.12 8.77 13.18
CA PHE A 84 5.15 9.06 11.75
C PHE A 84 4.35 8.02 10.95
N ARG A 85 4.61 6.73 11.16
CA ARG A 85 3.89 5.64 10.50
C ARG A 85 2.39 5.72 10.77
N ALA A 86 2.00 5.93 12.03
CA ALA A 86 0.60 6.01 12.41
C ALA A 86 -0.16 7.18 11.75
N LYS A 87 0.56 8.27 11.42
CA LYS A 87 -0.03 9.49 10.85
C LYS A 87 0.01 9.50 9.33
N GLU A 88 1.15 9.16 8.73
CA GLU A 88 1.42 9.41 7.31
C GLU A 88 1.19 8.19 6.41
N ILE A 89 1.12 6.97 6.99
CA ILE A 89 1.07 5.73 6.21
C ILE A 89 -0.20 4.94 6.55
N GLY A 90 -1.04 4.70 5.54
CA GLY A 90 -2.08 3.68 5.58
C GLY A 90 -1.54 2.37 5.01
N PHE A 91 -1.93 1.22 5.57
CA PHE A 91 -1.47 -0.07 5.07
C PHE A 91 -2.62 -1.06 4.94
N ILE A 92 -2.72 -1.69 3.75
CA ILE A 92 -3.65 -2.79 3.46
C ILE A 92 -2.83 -4.05 3.22
N PHE A 93 -3.03 -5.05 4.06
CA PHE A 93 -2.37 -6.35 4.00
C PHE A 93 -3.18 -7.35 3.17
N GLN A 94 -2.51 -8.36 2.63
CA GLN A 94 -3.13 -9.49 1.93
C GLN A 94 -4.15 -10.23 2.82
N ASP A 95 -3.80 -10.53 4.06
CA ASP A 95 -4.62 -11.29 5.01
C ASP A 95 -5.52 -10.41 5.90
N PHE A 96 -5.86 -9.20 5.45
CA PHE A 96 -6.69 -8.20 6.13
C PHE A 96 -6.14 -7.73 7.48
N ASN A 97 -5.54 -8.59 8.29
CA ASN A 97 -5.00 -8.35 9.63
C ASN A 97 -6.00 -7.62 10.55
N LEU A 98 -7.26 -8.05 10.51
CA LEU A 98 -8.28 -7.55 11.44
C LEU A 98 -8.12 -8.23 12.81
N LEU A 99 -8.41 -7.47 13.85
CA LEU A 99 -8.45 -7.98 15.22
C LEU A 99 -9.77 -8.70 15.41
N GLU A 100 -9.72 -10.03 15.53
CA GLU A 100 -10.91 -10.91 15.55
C GLU A 100 -11.83 -10.68 16.77
N ASN A 101 -11.27 -10.14 17.86
CA ASN A 101 -11.99 -9.80 19.11
C ASN A 101 -12.59 -8.40 19.11
N LEU A 102 -12.44 -7.63 18.04
CA LEU A 102 -12.99 -6.30 17.85
C LEU A 102 -14.02 -6.33 16.72
N THR A 103 -15.07 -5.53 16.85
CA THR A 103 -16.05 -5.28 15.78
C THR A 103 -15.39 -4.53 14.60
N ALA A 104 -16.08 -4.44 13.46
CA ALA A 104 -15.60 -3.66 12.31
C ALA A 104 -15.35 -2.20 12.69
N GLN A 105 -16.29 -1.58 13.41
CA GLN A 105 -16.14 -0.19 13.88
C GLN A 105 -14.93 -0.03 14.81
N GLU A 106 -14.69 -0.96 15.73
CA GLU A 106 -13.55 -0.91 16.64
C GLU A 106 -12.22 -1.13 15.89
N ASN A 107 -12.18 -2.07 14.94
CA ASN A 107 -11.02 -2.24 14.06
C ASN A 107 -10.64 -0.95 13.34
N ILE A 108 -11.64 -0.25 12.76
CA ILE A 108 -11.42 1.03 12.07
C ILE A 108 -10.96 2.11 13.06
N ALA A 109 -11.45 2.09 14.30
CA ALA A 109 -11.13 3.07 15.33
C ALA A 109 -9.71 2.94 15.91
N VAL A 110 -9.08 1.76 15.83
CA VAL A 110 -7.78 1.47 16.46
C VAL A 110 -6.72 2.55 16.17
N PRO A 111 -6.43 2.97 14.92
CA PRO A 111 -5.39 3.94 14.65
C PRO A 111 -5.64 5.30 15.32
N LEU A 112 -6.88 5.77 15.32
CA LEU A 112 -7.26 7.02 15.96
C LEU A 112 -7.20 6.95 17.48
N SER A 113 -7.56 5.79 18.05
CA SER A 113 -7.48 5.55 19.49
C SER A 113 -6.03 5.57 19.98
N LEU A 114 -5.12 4.96 19.23
CA LEU A 114 -3.68 4.97 19.52
C LEU A 114 -3.07 6.38 19.43
N GLN A 115 -3.63 7.26 18.59
CA GLN A 115 -3.25 8.68 18.49
C GLN A 115 -3.88 9.55 19.59
N GLY A 116 -4.67 8.99 20.50
CA GLY A 116 -5.32 9.74 21.58
C GLY A 116 -6.46 10.66 21.12
N VAL A 117 -7.06 10.37 19.95
CA VAL A 117 -8.19 11.17 19.44
C VAL A 117 -9.41 10.98 20.33
N LYS A 118 -10.17 12.05 20.59
CA LYS A 118 -11.36 12.02 21.46
C LYS A 118 -12.44 11.07 20.91
N PRO A 119 -13.13 10.26 21.76
CA PRO A 119 -14.09 9.25 21.31
C PRO A 119 -15.20 9.77 20.39
N LYS A 120 -15.70 10.99 20.65
CA LYS A 120 -16.72 11.63 19.78
C LYS A 120 -16.22 11.86 18.35
N ILE A 121 -14.94 12.26 18.18
CA ILE A 121 -14.32 12.48 16.88
C ILE A 121 -14.06 11.14 16.19
N ILE A 122 -13.60 10.13 16.95
CA ILE A 122 -13.41 8.77 16.44
C ILE A 122 -14.69 8.23 15.82
N LYS A 123 -15.81 8.28 16.58
CA LYS A 123 -17.13 7.81 16.10
C LYS A 123 -17.54 8.49 14.80
N GLN A 124 -17.35 9.80 14.70
CA GLN A 124 -17.68 10.57 13.50
C GLN A 124 -16.81 10.15 12.31
N LYS A 125 -15.48 10.07 12.48
CA LYS A 125 -14.57 9.69 11.40
C LYS A 125 -14.79 8.25 10.93
N VAL A 126 -15.02 7.32 11.86
CA VAL A 126 -15.34 5.93 11.55
C VAL A 126 -16.61 5.82 10.71
N HIS A 127 -17.67 6.55 11.09
CA HIS A 127 -18.92 6.54 10.33
C HIS A 127 -18.73 7.11 8.93
N GLN A 128 -18.04 8.24 8.79
CA GLN A 128 -17.75 8.86 7.50
C GLN A 128 -17.01 7.93 6.55
N ILE A 129 -15.94 7.27 7.01
CA ILE A 129 -15.19 6.34 6.15
C ILE A 129 -16.00 5.07 5.85
N ALA A 130 -16.83 4.60 6.80
CA ALA A 130 -17.69 3.45 6.59
C ALA A 130 -18.79 3.72 5.55
N GLU A 131 -19.35 4.92 5.51
CA GLU A 131 -20.29 5.35 4.47
C GLU A 131 -19.63 5.32 3.08
N ARG A 132 -18.43 5.90 2.96
CA ARG A 132 -17.66 5.95 1.71
C ARG A 132 -17.36 4.56 1.16
N LEU A 133 -17.07 3.59 2.04
CA LEU A 133 -16.75 2.21 1.68
C LEU A 133 -17.98 1.29 1.70
N SER A 134 -19.19 1.83 1.90
CA SER A 134 -20.47 1.09 1.90
C SER A 134 -20.51 -0.06 2.90
N ILE A 135 -19.95 0.14 4.11
CA ILE A 135 -19.86 -0.86 5.19
C ILE A 135 -20.53 -0.44 6.50
N THR A 136 -21.36 0.60 6.49
CA THR A 136 -22.08 1.08 7.69
C THR A 136 -22.95 -0.02 8.31
N HIS A 137 -23.54 -0.89 7.49
CA HIS A 137 -24.45 -1.97 7.92
C HIS A 137 -23.74 -3.12 8.66
N ILE A 138 -22.41 -3.17 8.66
CA ILE A 138 -21.62 -4.21 9.32
C ILE A 138 -20.75 -3.70 10.47
N LEU A 139 -20.86 -2.41 10.83
CA LEU A 139 -19.98 -1.78 11.84
C LEU A 139 -19.98 -2.52 13.18
N ASP A 140 -21.11 -3.08 13.60
CA ASP A 140 -21.26 -3.83 14.84
C ASP A 140 -20.93 -5.33 14.70
N SER A 141 -20.51 -5.76 13.51
CA SER A 141 -20.19 -7.16 13.25
C SER A 141 -18.71 -7.46 13.55
N TYR A 142 -18.44 -8.66 14.06
CA TYR A 142 -17.09 -9.19 14.23
C TYR A 142 -16.54 -9.74 12.91
N PRO A 143 -15.21 -9.76 12.69
CA PRO A 143 -14.61 -10.29 11.47
C PRO A 143 -15.08 -11.69 11.08
N ALA A 144 -15.29 -12.57 12.03
CA ALA A 144 -15.79 -13.93 11.79
C ALA A 144 -17.20 -13.99 11.17
N LYS A 145 -17.98 -12.90 11.24
CA LYS A 145 -19.37 -12.83 10.75
C LYS A 145 -19.54 -12.08 9.43
N ILE A 146 -18.46 -11.62 8.82
CA ILE A 146 -18.48 -10.84 7.58
C ILE A 146 -17.70 -11.54 6.47
N SER A 147 -18.07 -11.26 5.22
CA SER A 147 -17.42 -11.85 4.04
C SER A 147 -15.97 -11.35 3.84
N GLY A 148 -15.17 -12.05 3.04
CA GLY A 148 -13.80 -11.64 2.71
C GLY A 148 -13.73 -10.22 2.11
N GLY A 149 -14.62 -9.90 1.16
CA GLY A 149 -14.69 -8.55 0.59
C GLY A 149 -15.10 -7.49 1.61
N GLN A 150 -15.98 -7.82 2.57
CA GLN A 150 -16.32 -6.92 3.67
C GLN A 150 -15.13 -6.72 4.63
N LYS A 151 -14.41 -7.80 4.97
CA LYS A 151 -13.16 -7.72 5.76
C LYS A 151 -12.15 -6.78 5.10
N GLN A 152 -11.99 -6.89 3.79
CA GLN A 152 -11.07 -6.04 3.05
C GLN A 152 -11.48 -4.57 3.07
N ARG A 153 -12.78 -4.27 2.91
CA ARG A 153 -13.27 -2.89 3.04
C ARG A 153 -13.10 -2.33 4.46
N VAL A 154 -13.24 -3.16 5.49
CA VAL A 154 -12.93 -2.77 6.87
C VAL A 154 -11.43 -2.49 7.04
N ALA A 155 -10.56 -3.31 6.48
CA ALA A 155 -9.12 -3.08 6.48
C ALA A 155 -8.74 -1.79 5.73
N ALA A 156 -9.36 -1.53 4.58
CA ALA A 156 -9.19 -0.28 3.84
C ALA A 156 -9.68 0.93 4.64
N ALA A 157 -10.86 0.83 5.29
CA ALA A 157 -11.38 1.87 6.18
C ALA A 157 -10.42 2.18 7.32
N ARG A 158 -9.88 1.15 7.97
CA ARG A 158 -8.87 1.29 9.03
C ARG A 158 -7.61 2.01 8.53
N ALA A 159 -7.14 1.68 7.33
CA ALA A 159 -5.96 2.30 6.74
C ALA A 159 -6.18 3.78 6.38
N LEU A 160 -7.42 4.17 6.04
CA LEU A 160 -7.77 5.50 5.54
C LEU A 160 -8.33 6.45 6.60
N VAL A 161 -8.77 5.95 7.76
CA VAL A 161 -9.45 6.76 8.78
C VAL A 161 -8.60 7.89 9.36
N THR A 162 -7.27 7.74 9.32
CA THR A 162 -6.28 8.76 9.72
C THR A 162 -6.00 9.78 8.63
N GLN A 163 -6.49 9.57 7.41
CA GLN A 163 -6.18 10.39 6.23
C GLN A 163 -4.67 10.44 5.93
N PRO A 164 -4.04 9.27 5.71
CA PRO A 164 -2.60 9.19 5.52
C PRO A 164 -2.15 9.88 4.23
N THR A 165 -0.88 10.26 4.17
CA THR A 165 -0.24 10.82 2.96
C THR A 165 -0.20 9.80 1.83
N ILE A 166 0.04 8.53 2.16
CA ILE A 166 0.08 7.43 1.19
C ILE A 166 -0.58 6.17 1.75
N LEU A 167 -1.33 5.48 0.88
CA LEU A 167 -1.86 4.15 1.13
C LEU A 167 -0.96 3.11 0.46
N LEU A 168 -0.43 2.19 1.25
CA LEU A 168 0.40 1.07 0.78
C LEU A 168 -0.45 -0.20 0.75
N GLY A 169 -0.47 -0.91 -0.38
CA GLY A 169 -1.14 -2.20 -0.53
C GLY A 169 -0.15 -3.31 -0.86
N ASP A 170 -0.11 -4.36 -0.04
CA ASP A 170 0.67 -5.58 -0.28
C ASP A 170 -0.26 -6.69 -0.74
N GLU A 171 -0.34 -6.90 -2.04
CA GLU A 171 -1.19 -7.90 -2.69
C GLU A 171 -2.63 -7.95 -2.13
N PRO A 172 -3.32 -6.81 -2.00
CA PRO A 172 -4.58 -6.73 -1.26
C PRO A 172 -5.73 -7.55 -1.86
N THR A 173 -5.55 -8.06 -3.07
CA THR A 173 -6.51 -8.92 -3.79
C THR A 173 -6.18 -10.40 -3.69
N GLY A 174 -5.00 -10.78 -3.18
CA GLY A 174 -4.50 -12.15 -3.24
C GLY A 174 -5.34 -13.20 -2.51
N ALA A 175 -6.09 -12.80 -1.48
CA ALA A 175 -6.97 -13.69 -0.71
C ALA A 175 -8.46 -13.57 -1.12
N LEU A 176 -8.79 -12.85 -2.21
CA LEU A 176 -10.16 -12.55 -2.64
C LEU A 176 -10.56 -13.35 -3.87
N ASP A 177 -11.86 -13.66 -3.98
CA ASP A 177 -12.46 -14.08 -5.24
C ASP A 177 -12.45 -12.93 -6.27
N SER A 178 -12.58 -13.26 -7.56
CA SER A 178 -12.47 -12.27 -8.66
C SER A 178 -13.45 -11.11 -8.55
N LYS A 179 -14.67 -11.34 -8.02
CA LYS A 179 -15.66 -10.27 -7.84
C LYS A 179 -15.24 -9.33 -6.70
N SER A 180 -14.88 -9.89 -5.55
CA SER A 180 -14.42 -9.11 -4.40
C SER A 180 -13.13 -8.35 -4.70
N ALA A 181 -12.20 -8.95 -5.45
CA ALA A 181 -10.98 -8.29 -5.91
C ALA A 181 -11.30 -7.08 -6.80
N LYS A 182 -12.19 -7.27 -7.79
CA LYS A 182 -12.65 -6.16 -8.64
C LYS A 182 -13.31 -5.05 -7.83
N ASP A 183 -14.23 -5.39 -6.93
CA ASP A 183 -14.94 -4.40 -6.10
C ASP A 183 -13.98 -3.58 -5.21
N LEU A 184 -12.92 -4.22 -4.69
CA LEU A 184 -11.87 -3.52 -3.94
C LEU A 184 -11.08 -2.56 -4.84
N LEU A 185 -10.63 -3.03 -6.00
CA LEU A 185 -9.84 -2.21 -6.93
C LEU A 185 -10.65 -1.04 -7.48
N ASP A 186 -11.92 -1.25 -7.82
CA ASP A 186 -12.85 -0.19 -8.21
C ASP A 186 -12.98 0.85 -7.07
N THR A 187 -13.05 0.40 -5.80
CA THR A 187 -13.06 1.28 -4.63
C THR A 187 -11.75 2.06 -4.49
N MET A 188 -10.59 1.42 -4.68
CA MET A 188 -9.28 2.09 -4.63
C MET A 188 -9.13 3.12 -5.76
N GLU A 189 -9.57 2.79 -6.98
CA GLU A 189 -9.58 3.73 -8.12
C GLU A 189 -10.50 4.93 -7.83
N GLU A 190 -11.65 4.70 -7.20
CA GLU A 190 -12.57 5.78 -6.80
C GLU A 190 -11.95 6.70 -5.75
N LEU A 191 -11.33 6.16 -4.71
CA LEU A 191 -10.60 6.92 -3.69
C LEU A 191 -9.44 7.73 -4.29
N ASN A 192 -8.73 7.16 -5.26
CA ASN A 192 -7.66 7.87 -5.95
C ASN A 192 -8.21 9.00 -6.83
N THR A 193 -9.22 8.74 -7.65
CA THR A 193 -9.73 9.71 -8.64
C THR A 193 -10.57 10.81 -8.02
N LYS A 194 -11.42 10.50 -7.03
CA LYS A 194 -12.34 11.45 -6.40
C LYS A 194 -11.72 12.15 -5.18
N ASP A 195 -10.95 11.42 -4.39
CA ASP A 195 -10.42 11.91 -3.12
C ASP A 195 -8.92 12.21 -3.15
N HIS A 196 -8.29 11.99 -4.30
CA HIS A 196 -6.86 12.21 -4.52
C HIS A 196 -5.98 11.46 -3.51
N VAL A 197 -6.42 10.28 -3.06
CA VAL A 197 -5.61 9.40 -2.21
C VAL A 197 -4.44 8.88 -3.05
N SER A 198 -3.23 9.09 -2.58
CA SER A 198 -2.03 8.53 -3.21
C SER A 198 -1.90 7.07 -2.83
N ILE A 199 -1.73 6.18 -3.81
CA ILE A 199 -1.73 4.73 -3.58
C ILE A 199 -0.48 4.10 -4.21
N LEU A 200 0.21 3.26 -3.45
CA LEU A 200 1.26 2.38 -3.95
C LEU A 200 0.83 0.93 -3.74
N LEU A 201 0.63 0.24 -4.84
CA LEU A 201 0.16 -1.14 -4.88
C LEU A 201 1.31 -2.07 -5.26
N VAL A 202 1.66 -3.00 -4.38
CA VAL A 202 2.52 -4.14 -4.73
C VAL A 202 1.63 -5.30 -5.16
N THR A 203 1.87 -5.84 -6.35
CA THR A 203 1.13 -6.99 -6.87
C THR A 203 1.94 -7.74 -7.92
N HIS A 204 1.68 -9.04 -8.06
CA HIS A 204 2.13 -9.84 -9.19
C HIS A 204 1.01 -10.07 -10.23
N ASP A 205 -0.22 -9.63 -9.91
CA ASP A 205 -1.38 -9.78 -10.78
C ASP A 205 -1.53 -8.59 -11.74
N ALA A 206 -1.48 -8.88 -13.06
CA ALA A 206 -1.60 -7.87 -14.10
C ALA A 206 -2.97 -7.17 -14.12
N PHE A 207 -4.04 -7.86 -13.68
CA PHE A 207 -5.36 -7.25 -13.59
C PHE A 207 -5.39 -6.15 -12.54
N SER A 208 -4.88 -6.42 -11.33
CA SER A 208 -4.75 -5.44 -10.26
C SER A 208 -3.86 -4.27 -10.68
N ALA A 209 -2.73 -4.55 -11.31
CA ALA A 209 -1.80 -3.52 -11.79
C ALA A 209 -2.40 -2.62 -12.88
N SER A 210 -3.37 -3.12 -13.67
CA SER A 210 -4.03 -2.33 -14.74
C SER A 210 -4.82 -1.13 -14.23
N TYR A 211 -5.14 -1.08 -12.94
CA TYR A 211 -5.78 0.06 -12.28
C TYR A 211 -4.81 1.23 -12.02
N CYS A 212 -3.52 0.95 -11.99
CA CYS A 212 -2.49 1.95 -11.74
C CYS A 212 -2.34 2.91 -12.93
N GLN A 213 -1.88 4.12 -12.64
CA GLN A 213 -1.51 5.13 -13.65
C GLN A 213 -0.10 4.88 -14.20
N ARG A 214 0.76 4.26 -13.36
CA ARG A 214 2.15 3.95 -13.66
C ARG A 214 2.56 2.67 -12.94
N ILE A 215 3.46 1.90 -13.57
CA ILE A 215 3.99 0.66 -12.99
C ILE A 215 5.50 0.69 -13.05
N LEU A 216 6.13 0.31 -11.95
CA LEU A 216 7.55 0.01 -11.86
C LEU A 216 7.73 -1.50 -11.81
N PHE A 217 8.46 -2.06 -12.78
CA PHE A 217 8.84 -3.46 -12.79
C PHE A 217 10.18 -3.63 -12.09
N ILE A 218 10.21 -4.43 -11.01
CA ILE A 218 11.43 -4.72 -10.26
C ILE A 218 11.93 -6.12 -10.63
N LYS A 219 13.21 -6.20 -11.00
CA LYS A 219 13.94 -7.46 -11.24
C LYS A 219 15.30 -7.36 -10.52
N ASP A 220 15.65 -8.38 -9.73
CA ASP A 220 16.95 -8.48 -9.03
C ASP A 220 17.29 -7.24 -8.18
N GLY A 221 16.30 -6.68 -7.51
CA GLY A 221 16.45 -5.52 -6.61
C GLY A 221 16.66 -4.19 -7.30
N VAL A 222 16.47 -4.08 -8.62
CA VAL A 222 16.53 -2.83 -9.38
C VAL A 222 15.23 -2.56 -10.12
N ILE A 223 14.94 -1.28 -10.42
CA ILE A 223 13.86 -0.93 -11.33
C ILE A 223 14.35 -1.25 -12.75
N HIS A 224 13.76 -2.28 -13.34
CA HIS A 224 14.10 -2.74 -14.69
C HIS A 224 13.41 -1.89 -15.76
N GLN A 225 12.13 -1.58 -15.53
CA GLN A 225 11.31 -0.82 -16.49
C GLN A 225 10.24 -0.01 -15.75
N GLU A 226 9.90 1.14 -16.32
CA GLU A 226 8.75 1.95 -15.94
C GLU A 226 7.79 2.07 -17.12
N VAL A 227 6.49 1.91 -16.86
CA VAL A 227 5.43 2.04 -17.87
C VAL A 227 4.31 2.91 -17.32
N LYS A 228 3.82 3.83 -18.16
CA LYS A 228 2.72 4.75 -17.83
C LYS A 228 1.50 4.44 -18.68
N ARG A 229 0.33 4.45 -18.06
CA ARG A 229 -0.94 4.22 -18.76
C ARG A 229 -1.26 5.28 -19.81
N ASN A 230 -0.80 6.54 -19.66
CA ASN A 230 -0.87 7.62 -20.64
C ASN A 230 -2.23 7.80 -21.34
N GLY A 231 -3.33 7.68 -20.58
CA GLY A 231 -4.70 7.81 -21.10
C GLY A 231 -5.21 6.59 -21.86
N GLN A 232 -4.47 5.49 -21.93
CA GLN A 232 -4.97 4.23 -22.48
C GLN A 232 -6.15 3.69 -21.66
N SER A 233 -7.01 2.88 -22.30
CA SER A 233 -8.01 2.10 -21.60
C SER A 233 -7.33 1.09 -20.67
N ARG A 234 -8.01 0.72 -19.56
CA ARG A 234 -7.49 -0.30 -18.63
C ARG A 234 -7.22 -1.63 -19.33
N GLU A 235 -8.04 -2.01 -20.30
CA GLU A 235 -7.87 -3.25 -21.07
C GLU A 235 -6.60 -3.20 -21.95
N ALA A 236 -6.33 -2.09 -22.62
CA ALA A 236 -5.11 -1.93 -23.43
C ALA A 236 -3.87 -1.98 -22.54
N PHE A 237 -3.91 -1.28 -21.39
CA PHE A 237 -2.82 -1.29 -20.42
C PHE A 237 -2.59 -2.67 -19.80
N TYR A 238 -3.64 -3.42 -19.49
CA TYR A 238 -3.55 -4.81 -19.04
C TYR A 238 -2.79 -5.70 -20.03
N ARG A 239 -3.10 -5.60 -21.34
CA ARG A 239 -2.39 -6.36 -22.39
C ARG A 239 -0.91 -5.97 -22.50
N GLU A 240 -0.61 -4.69 -22.37
CA GLU A 240 0.79 -4.20 -22.33
C GLU A 240 1.55 -4.79 -21.15
N ILE A 241 0.95 -4.79 -19.95
CA ILE A 241 1.53 -5.38 -18.74
C ILE A 241 1.84 -6.87 -18.95
N LEU A 242 0.90 -7.63 -19.51
CA LEU A 242 1.10 -9.06 -19.78
C LEU A 242 2.28 -9.31 -20.75
N THR A 243 2.42 -8.47 -21.77
CA THR A 243 3.54 -8.56 -22.73
C THR A 243 4.88 -8.33 -22.03
N ILE A 244 4.94 -7.33 -21.13
CA ILE A 244 6.16 -7.02 -20.38
C ILE A 244 6.50 -8.16 -19.42
N LEU A 245 5.53 -8.70 -18.69
CA LEU A 245 5.73 -9.83 -17.77
C LEU A 245 6.29 -11.04 -18.51
N GLY A 246 5.75 -11.39 -19.68
CA GLY A 246 6.25 -12.49 -20.50
C GLY A 246 7.71 -12.32 -20.96
N ASN A 247 8.16 -11.06 -21.13
CA ASN A 247 9.57 -10.77 -21.49
C ASN A 247 10.50 -10.75 -20.28
N LEU A 248 9.97 -10.46 -19.07
CA LEU A 248 10.78 -10.41 -17.84
C LEU A 248 11.11 -11.81 -17.29
N GLU A 249 10.31 -12.82 -17.64
CA GLU A 249 10.48 -14.21 -17.21
C GLU A 249 11.46 -15.00 -18.10
N GLN A 250 11.85 -14.43 -19.24
CA GLN A 250 12.90 -14.98 -20.13
C GLN A 250 14.27 -14.42 -19.73
#